data_a71b079fdceb5b601879c05d90dd1b06
#
_entry.id   a71b079fdceb5b601879c05d90dd1b06
#
_cell.length_a   1.000
_cell.length_b   1.000
_cell.length_c   1.000
_cell.angle_alpha   90.00
_cell.angle_beta   90.00
_cell.angle_gamma   90.00
#
_symmetry.space_group_name_H-M   'P 1'
#
loop_
_entity.id
_entity.type
_entity.pdbx_description
1 polymer ?
#
loop_
_entity_poly.entity_id
_entity_poly.type
_entity_poly.pdbx_seq_one_letter_code
_entity_poly.pdbx_strand_id
1 'polypeptide(L)'
;MTGNDATLTRLFISHGGGPLPLLGDPGHAELVLTLQRIARELPRPSAIIVASAHWEAPQPTVTTGAAPELFYDYYGFPPESYAIEYP
;
A
#
# COMPACT_ATOMS: atom_id res chain seq x y z
N MET A 1 -1.00 -23.89 19.28
CA MET A 1 -1.24 -23.31 18.72
C MET A 1 -1.58 -22.71 18.37
N THR A 2 -1.30 -22.51 18.55
CA THR A 2 -1.61 -21.95 18.23
C THR A 2 -1.75 -21.48 17.24
N GLY A 3 -1.51 -21.04 17.50
CA GLY A 3 -1.85 -20.25 16.75
C GLY A 3 -1.64 -20.43 15.52
N ASN A 4 -1.23 -20.90 15.54
CA ASN A 4 -1.18 -21.07 14.42
C ASN A 4 -2.10 -20.94 13.50
N ASP A 5 -2.67 -20.79 13.89
CA ASP A 5 -3.88 -20.44 13.19
C ASP A 5 -3.88 -19.10 12.57
N ALA A 6 -2.76 -18.47 12.52
CA ALA A 6 -2.59 -17.26 11.78
C ALA A 6 -2.85 -17.60 10.33
N THR A 7 -4.05 -17.37 9.90
CA THR A 7 -4.40 -17.50 8.50
C THR A 7 -3.73 -16.38 7.73
N LEU A 8 -2.87 -16.73 6.81
CA LEU A 8 -2.25 -15.75 5.93
C LEU A 8 -3.31 -15.20 4.97
N THR A 9 -3.50 -13.91 5.02
CA THR A 9 -4.35 -13.23 4.03
C THR A 9 -3.47 -12.85 2.84
N ARG A 10 -3.95 -13.15 1.65
CA ARG A 10 -3.27 -12.79 0.42
C ARG A 10 -4.18 -11.90 -0.40
N LEU A 11 -3.65 -10.76 -0.80
CA LEU A 11 -4.39 -9.79 -1.60
C LEU A 11 -3.61 -9.47 -2.87
N PHE A 12 -4.30 -9.50 -3.98
CA PHE A 12 -3.80 -8.96 -5.23
C PHE A 12 -4.67 -7.77 -5.57
N ILE A 13 -4.13 -6.56 -5.48
CA ILE A 13 -4.91 -5.35 -5.63
C ILE A 13 -4.38 -4.47 -6.76
N SER A 14 -5.30 -3.78 -7.45
CA SER A 14 -4.98 -2.66 -8.28
C SER A 14 -5.00 -1.40 -7.42
N HIS A 15 -4.01 -0.52 -7.59
CA HIS A 15 -3.92 0.69 -6.79
C HIS A 15 -4.24 1.97 -7.56
N GLY A 16 -4.68 1.84 -8.82
CA GLY A 16 -5.04 2.99 -9.63
C GLY A 16 -3.87 3.78 -10.17
N GLY A 17 -4.08 5.04 -10.48
CA GLY A 17 -3.10 5.91 -11.12
C GLY A 17 -2.35 6.80 -10.15
N GLY A 18 -1.07 6.52 -9.89
CA GLY A 18 -0.22 7.33 -9.04
C GLY A 18 -0.85 7.66 -7.70
N PRO A 19 -0.77 8.92 -7.23
CA PRO A 19 -1.36 9.33 -5.95
C PRO A 19 -2.84 9.70 -6.03
N LEU A 20 -3.48 9.59 -7.19
CA LEU A 20 -4.87 10.03 -7.38
C LEU A 20 -5.86 9.46 -6.36
N PRO A 21 -5.76 8.18 -5.96
CA PRO A 21 -6.67 7.67 -4.93
C PRO A 21 -6.56 8.41 -3.60
N LEU A 22 -5.38 8.90 -3.27
CA LEU A 22 -5.13 9.61 -2.00
C LEU A 22 -5.47 11.09 -2.10
N LEU A 23 -5.66 11.62 -3.31
CA LEU A 23 -5.98 13.02 -3.55
C LEU A 23 -7.48 13.27 -3.72
N GLY A 24 -8.31 12.24 -3.53
CA GLY A 24 -9.75 12.39 -3.65
C GLY A 24 -10.25 12.43 -5.09
N ASP A 25 -9.51 11.87 -6.02
CA ASP A 25 -9.93 11.84 -7.42
C ASP A 25 -11.24 11.08 -7.57
N PRO A 26 -12.28 11.71 -8.19
CA PRO A 26 -13.58 11.06 -8.32
C PRO A 26 -13.55 9.76 -9.12
N GLY A 27 -12.65 9.64 -10.08
CA GLY A 27 -12.50 8.42 -10.89
C GLY A 27 -11.97 7.23 -10.09
N HIS A 28 -11.42 7.47 -8.90
CA HIS A 28 -10.89 6.44 -8.02
C HIS A 28 -11.74 6.22 -6.77
N ALA A 29 -12.91 6.84 -6.68
CA ALA A 29 -13.74 6.77 -5.48
C ALA A 29 -14.15 5.34 -5.15
N GLU A 30 -14.54 4.56 -6.15
CA GLU A 30 -14.95 3.18 -5.93
C GLU A 30 -13.79 2.31 -5.45
N LEU A 31 -12.61 2.48 -6.03
CA LEU A 31 -11.41 1.78 -5.59
C LEU A 31 -11.11 2.09 -4.13
N VAL A 32 -11.14 3.36 -3.75
CA VAL A 32 -10.87 3.80 -2.38
C VAL A 32 -11.85 3.17 -1.40
N LEU A 33 -13.14 3.21 -1.73
CA LEU A 33 -14.17 2.61 -0.87
C LEU A 33 -13.98 1.10 -0.73
N THR A 34 -13.60 0.42 -1.81
CA THR A 34 -13.35 -1.01 -1.78
C THR A 34 -12.16 -1.35 -0.89
N LEU A 35 -11.06 -0.62 -1.03
CA LEU A 35 -9.86 -0.85 -0.22
C LEU A 35 -10.12 -0.56 1.25
N GLN A 36 -10.88 0.49 1.56
CA GLN A 36 -11.26 0.81 2.94
C GLN A 36 -12.13 -0.30 3.54
N ARG A 37 -13.06 -0.84 2.76
CA ARG A 37 -13.90 -1.94 3.22
C ARG A 37 -13.06 -3.18 3.52
N ILE A 38 -12.16 -3.55 2.62
CA ILE A 38 -11.27 -4.69 2.82
C ILE A 38 -10.45 -4.49 4.09
N ALA A 39 -9.89 -3.31 4.28
CA ALA A 39 -9.08 -3.02 5.46
C ALA A 39 -9.87 -3.17 6.77
N ARG A 40 -11.15 -2.79 6.75
CA ARG A 40 -12.01 -2.93 7.94
C ARG A 40 -12.39 -4.38 8.22
N GLU A 41 -12.50 -5.20 7.18
CA GLU A 41 -12.92 -6.59 7.31
C GLU A 41 -11.78 -7.53 7.69
N LEU A 42 -10.53 -7.11 7.45
CA LEU A 42 -9.38 -7.94 7.78
C LEU A 42 -8.98 -7.77 9.23
N PRO A 43 -8.54 -8.86 9.88
CA PRO A 43 -7.93 -8.74 11.20
C PRO A 43 -6.63 -7.95 11.07
N ARG A 44 -6.26 -7.27 12.15
CA ARG A 44 -5.00 -6.51 12.16
C ARG A 44 -3.82 -7.47 12.07
N PRO A 45 -2.97 -7.35 11.05
CA PRO A 45 -1.84 -8.26 10.89
C PRO A 45 -0.69 -7.89 11.82
N SER A 46 0.18 -8.86 12.10
CA SER A 46 1.43 -8.62 12.82
C SER A 46 2.48 -8.00 11.90
N ALA A 47 2.40 -8.32 10.61
CA ALA A 47 3.33 -7.81 9.62
C ALA A 47 2.65 -7.83 8.24
N ILE A 48 3.14 -6.99 7.35
CA ILE A 48 2.65 -6.90 5.99
C ILE A 48 3.84 -7.09 5.05
N ILE A 49 3.69 -8.01 4.10
CA ILE A 49 4.66 -8.18 3.03
C ILE A 49 4.03 -7.61 1.77
N VAL A 50 4.70 -6.64 1.15
CA VAL A 50 4.24 -6.00 -0.08
C VAL A 50 5.21 -6.32 -1.20
N ALA A 51 4.69 -6.92 -2.27
CA ALA A 51 5.44 -7.10 -3.51
C ALA A 51 4.92 -6.06 -4.51
N SER A 52 5.77 -5.11 -4.88
CA SER A 52 5.40 -4.00 -5.74
C SER A 52 6.17 -4.05 -7.05
N ALA A 53 5.48 -3.77 -8.14
CA ALA A 53 6.14 -3.63 -9.45
C ALA A 53 6.93 -2.33 -9.56
N HIS A 54 6.79 -1.41 -8.61
CA HIS A 54 7.47 -0.12 -8.60
C HIS A 54 8.84 -0.15 -7.91
N TRP A 55 9.26 -1.31 -7.41
CA TRP A 55 10.50 -1.42 -6.69
C TRP A 55 11.30 -2.61 -7.18
N GLU A 56 12.51 -2.37 -7.60
CA GLU A 56 13.40 -3.39 -8.13
C GLU A 56 14.74 -3.35 -7.41
N ALA A 57 15.37 -4.50 -7.32
CA ALA A 57 16.73 -4.64 -6.82
C ALA A 57 17.42 -5.79 -7.55
N PRO A 58 18.75 -5.80 -7.64
CA PRO A 58 19.47 -6.87 -8.34
C PRO A 58 19.29 -8.26 -7.74
N GLN A 59 18.88 -8.30 -6.46
CA GLN A 59 18.68 -9.54 -5.71
C GLN A 59 17.42 -9.39 -4.87
N PRO A 60 16.83 -10.50 -4.43
CA PRO A 60 15.72 -10.41 -3.49
C PRO A 60 16.11 -9.57 -2.27
N THR A 61 15.33 -8.53 -2.02
CA THR A 61 15.67 -7.51 -1.02
C THR A 61 14.42 -7.12 -0.27
N VAL A 62 14.54 -6.88 1.04
CA VAL A 62 13.44 -6.39 1.87
C VAL A 62 13.86 -5.13 2.60
N THR A 63 12.89 -4.29 2.92
CA THR A 63 13.15 -3.12 3.75
C THR A 63 13.15 -3.52 5.22
N THR A 64 13.97 -2.86 6.02
CA THR A 64 14.09 -3.13 7.45
C THR A 64 13.93 -1.88 8.31
N GLY A 65 13.71 -0.72 7.70
CA GLY A 65 13.57 0.53 8.43
C GLY A 65 12.30 0.57 9.28
N ALA A 66 12.40 1.10 10.49
CA ALA A 66 11.25 1.23 11.38
C ALA A 66 10.28 2.31 10.92
N ALA A 67 10.77 3.30 10.18
CA ALA A 67 9.98 4.42 9.65
C ALA A 67 10.37 4.65 8.20
N PRO A 68 9.91 3.78 7.28
CA PRO A 68 10.32 3.85 5.90
C PRO A 68 9.80 5.10 5.22
N GLU A 69 10.65 5.68 4.37
CA GLU A 69 10.24 6.78 3.51
C GLU A 69 9.42 6.25 2.34
N LEU A 70 8.57 7.09 1.79
CA LEU A 70 7.87 6.77 0.55
C LEU A 70 8.73 7.15 -0.65
N PHE A 71 8.63 6.33 -1.68
CA PHE A 71 9.31 6.56 -2.94
C PHE A 71 8.32 7.17 -3.92
N TYR A 72 8.49 8.46 -4.21
CA TYR A 72 7.59 9.17 -5.11
C TYR A 72 8.04 8.98 -6.56
N ASP A 73 7.66 7.86 -7.15
CA ASP A 73 8.07 7.49 -8.50
C ASP A 73 7.11 8.00 -9.58
N TYR A 74 6.51 9.14 -9.34
CA TYR A 74 5.60 9.81 -10.26
C TYR A 74 5.95 11.28 -10.37
N TYR A 75 5.39 11.95 -11.38
CA TYR A 75 5.62 13.37 -11.59
C TYR A 75 4.38 14.01 -12.19
N GLY A 76 4.33 15.35 -12.15
CA GLY A 76 3.23 16.10 -12.74
C GLY A 76 1.99 16.14 -11.86
N PHE A 77 2.10 15.81 -10.57
CA PHE A 77 1.00 15.85 -9.63
C PHE A 77 1.12 17.06 -8.69
N PRO A 78 0.02 17.44 -8.00
CA PRO A 78 0.06 18.58 -7.09
C PRO A 78 1.12 18.42 -6.00
N PRO A 79 1.63 19.55 -5.43
CA PRO A 79 2.67 19.50 -4.41
C PRO A 79 2.33 18.61 -3.21
N GLU A 80 1.08 18.56 -2.77
CA GLU A 80 0.66 17.74 -1.64
C GLU A 80 0.88 16.26 -1.85
N SER A 81 0.96 15.80 -3.12
CA SER A 81 1.22 14.39 -3.41
C SER A 81 2.63 13.96 -3.04
N TYR A 82 3.55 14.92 -2.91
CA TYR A 82 4.94 14.65 -2.53
C TYR A 82 5.18 14.84 -1.03
N ALA A 83 4.13 15.11 -0.28
CA ALA A 83 4.18 15.25 1.17
C ALA A 83 3.50 14.08 1.89
N ILE A 84 3.01 13.10 1.15
CA ILE A 84 2.37 11.91 1.72
C ILE A 84 3.42 11.08 2.45
N GLU A 85 3.06 10.59 3.62
CA GLU A 85 3.93 9.74 4.42
C GLU A 85 3.25 8.41 4.71
N TYR A 86 4.05 7.37 4.88
CA TYR A 86 3.55 6.09 5.37
C TYR A 86 3.34 6.19 6.88
N PRO A 87 2.11 5.94 7.36
CA PRO A 87 1.77 6.11 8.77
C PRO A 87 2.45 5.11 9.72
#